data_1079773ccd2ec8149426c1f67b8c2715
#
_entry.id   1079773ccd2ec8149426c1f67b8c2715
#
_cell.length_a   1.000
_cell.length_b   1.000
_cell.length_c   1.000
_cell.angle_alpha   90.00
_cell.angle_beta   90.00
_cell.angle_gamma   90.00
#
_symmetry.space_group_name_H-M   'P 1'
#
loop_
_entity.id
_entity.type
_entity.pdbx_description
1 polymer ?
#
loop_
_entity_poly.entity_id
_entity_poly.type
_entity_poly.pdbx_seq_one_letter_code
_entity_poly.pdbx_strand_id
1 'polypeptide(L)'
;MNRIYDFGSGCTNPDTFPVEELAKAAASGIREVGAEFSRYPGDLGHLGMRQILARRESDREGIAIDPDHVALTNGSMQGVTLTAEAFLVDGEPNIIVTEELTYS
;
A
#
# COMPACT_ATOMS: atom_id res chain seq x y z
N MET A 1 -14.74 -23.80 26.22
CA MET A 1 -14.97 -22.47 25.63
C MET A 1 -15.00 -22.61 24.10
N ASN A 2 -16.16 -22.38 23.47
CA ASN A 2 -16.21 -22.35 22.01
C ASN A 2 -15.55 -21.04 21.54
N ARG A 3 -14.46 -21.16 20.81
CA ARG A 3 -13.80 -20.02 20.17
C ARG A 3 -14.60 -19.64 18.93
N ILE A 4 -15.15 -18.43 18.91
CA ILE A 4 -15.82 -17.89 17.72
C ILE A 4 -14.74 -17.19 16.89
N TYR A 5 -14.59 -17.60 15.63
CA TYR A 5 -13.72 -16.94 14.67
C TYR A 5 -14.60 -16.07 13.78
N ASP A 6 -14.45 -14.75 13.90
CA ASP A 6 -15.16 -13.77 13.08
C ASP A 6 -14.29 -13.38 11.90
N PHE A 7 -14.73 -13.70 10.69
CA PHE A 7 -14.12 -13.31 9.42
C PHE A 7 -14.87 -12.16 8.72
N GLY A 8 -15.86 -11.58 9.38
CA GLY A 8 -16.73 -10.55 8.80
C GLY A 8 -16.13 -9.16 8.74
N SER A 9 -15.07 -8.88 9.51
CA SER A 9 -14.40 -7.59 9.49
C SER A 9 -12.95 -7.74 8.99
N GLY A 10 -12.52 -6.89 8.07
CA GLY A 10 -11.13 -6.85 7.58
C GLY A 10 -10.14 -6.23 8.58
N CYS A 11 -10.41 -6.32 9.88
CA CYS A 11 -9.55 -5.75 10.93
C CYS A 11 -8.44 -6.73 11.32
N THR A 12 -7.26 -6.19 11.58
CA THR A 12 -6.16 -6.94 12.21
C THR A 12 -6.52 -7.33 13.64
N ASN A 13 -5.97 -8.44 14.11
CA ASN A 13 -6.15 -8.86 15.50
C ASN A 13 -5.52 -7.82 16.44
N PRO A 14 -6.30 -7.16 17.33
CA PRO A 14 -5.78 -6.14 18.24
C PRO A 14 -4.75 -6.67 19.23
N ASP A 15 -4.84 -7.95 19.63
CA ASP A 15 -3.92 -8.57 20.59
C ASP A 15 -2.49 -8.75 20.05
N THR A 16 -2.36 -8.75 18.72
CA THR A 16 -1.06 -8.91 18.04
C THR A 16 -0.61 -7.64 17.32
N PHE A 17 -1.34 -6.55 17.48
CA PHE A 17 -0.99 -5.30 16.83
C PHE A 17 0.26 -4.66 17.48
N PRO A 18 1.33 -4.40 16.73
CA PRO A 18 2.65 -4.03 17.28
C PRO A 18 2.72 -2.53 17.60
N VAL A 19 1.98 -2.07 18.60
CA VAL A 19 1.84 -0.64 18.94
C VAL A 19 3.20 0.00 19.28
N GLU A 20 3.98 -0.66 20.13
CA GLU A 20 5.26 -0.11 20.63
C GLU A 20 6.32 -0.05 19.53
N GLU A 21 6.35 -1.05 18.66
CA GLU A 21 7.27 -1.09 17.52
C GLU A 21 6.92 0.01 16.51
N LEU A 22 5.64 0.21 16.23
CA LEU A 22 5.16 1.27 15.35
C LEU A 22 5.45 2.66 15.92
N ALA A 23 5.23 2.87 17.23
CA ALA A 23 5.53 4.13 17.90
C ALA A 23 7.03 4.46 17.81
N LYS A 24 7.89 3.48 18.06
CA LYS A 24 9.36 3.63 17.94
C LYS A 24 9.76 3.94 16.49
N ALA A 25 9.23 3.19 15.52
CA ALA A 25 9.53 3.40 14.11
C ALA A 25 9.10 4.79 13.64
N ALA A 26 7.89 5.23 14.01
CA ALA A 26 7.39 6.56 13.68
C ALA A 26 8.26 7.66 14.29
N ALA A 27 8.62 7.55 15.57
CA ALA A 27 9.48 8.52 16.25
C ALA A 27 10.89 8.58 15.63
N SER A 28 11.44 7.44 15.24
CA SER A 28 12.75 7.37 14.56
C SER A 28 12.69 8.02 13.19
N GLY A 29 11.68 7.66 12.38
CA GLY A 29 11.52 8.21 11.02
C GLY A 29 11.33 9.72 11.02
N ILE A 30 10.52 10.27 11.93
CA ILE A 30 10.32 11.71 12.05
C ILE A 30 11.63 12.42 12.42
N ARG A 31 12.43 11.88 13.34
CA ARG A 31 13.72 12.47 13.73
C ARG A 31 14.75 12.40 12.59
N GLU A 32 14.78 11.30 11.87
CA GLU A 32 15.71 11.08 10.76
C GLU A 32 15.41 12.01 9.58
N VAL A 33 14.14 12.09 9.18
CA VAL A 33 13.69 12.93 8.06
C VAL A 33 13.69 14.41 8.44
N GLY A 34 13.39 14.75 9.71
CA GLY A 34 13.41 16.12 10.21
C GLY A 34 12.49 17.05 9.44
N ALA A 35 13.02 18.23 9.05
CA ALA A 35 12.25 19.26 8.36
C ALA A 35 11.77 18.84 6.96
N GLU A 36 12.42 17.89 6.30
CA GLU A 36 11.98 17.39 5.00
C GLU A 36 10.61 16.70 5.07
N PHE A 37 10.17 16.29 6.28
CA PHE A 37 8.82 15.75 6.49
C PHE A 37 7.70 16.73 6.14
N SER A 38 7.99 18.02 6.09
CA SER A 38 7.04 19.07 5.67
C SER A 38 6.91 19.21 4.16
N ARG A 39 7.69 18.51 3.38
CA ARG A 39 7.70 18.60 1.91
C ARG A 39 6.92 17.45 1.28
N TYR A 40 6.42 17.69 0.08
CA TYR A 40 5.84 16.61 -0.73
C TYR A 40 6.93 15.67 -1.21
N PRO A 41 6.76 14.35 -1.08
CA PRO A 41 7.80 13.37 -1.42
C PRO A 41 7.95 13.09 -2.92
N GLY A 42 7.26 13.85 -3.77
CA GLY A 42 7.15 13.62 -5.22
C GLY A 42 5.92 12.81 -5.62
N ASP A 43 5.68 12.73 -6.93
CA ASP A 43 4.43 12.17 -7.50
C ASP A 43 4.24 10.67 -7.20
N LEU A 44 5.32 9.92 -7.12
CA LEU A 44 5.29 8.49 -6.82
C LEU A 44 5.40 8.18 -5.31
N GLY A 45 5.57 9.20 -4.47
CA GLY A 45 5.76 9.03 -3.04
C GLY A 45 7.22 8.84 -2.62
N HIS A 46 7.47 8.64 -1.34
CA HIS A 46 8.79 8.64 -0.72
C HIS A 46 9.74 7.59 -1.31
N LEU A 47 10.86 8.04 -1.89
CA LEU A 47 11.81 7.19 -2.61
C LEU A 47 12.35 6.03 -1.75
N GLY A 48 12.74 6.28 -0.51
CA GLY A 48 13.27 5.24 0.38
C GLY A 48 12.27 4.10 0.61
N MET A 49 10.97 4.42 0.74
CA MET A 49 9.92 3.40 0.85
C MET A 49 9.75 2.62 -0.46
N ARG A 50 9.76 3.31 -1.61
CA ARG A 50 9.69 2.67 -2.93
C ARG A 50 10.86 1.72 -3.17
N GLN A 51 12.07 2.09 -2.76
CA GLN A 51 13.27 1.24 -2.84
C GLN A 51 13.16 -0.03 -1.99
N ILE A 52 12.62 0.09 -0.76
CA ILE A 52 12.39 -1.07 0.11
C ILE A 52 11.36 -2.01 -0.50
N LEU A 53 10.26 -1.46 -1.00
CA LEU A 53 9.19 -2.25 -1.64
C LEU A 53 9.70 -2.92 -2.92
N ALA A 54 10.37 -2.18 -3.80
CA ALA A 54 10.93 -2.73 -5.04
C ALA A 54 11.88 -3.90 -4.76
N ARG A 55 12.78 -3.77 -3.78
CA ARG A 55 13.67 -4.86 -3.36
C ARG A 55 12.89 -6.06 -2.83
N ARG A 56 11.96 -5.84 -1.91
CA ARG A 56 11.14 -6.91 -1.33
C ARG A 56 10.37 -7.69 -2.40
N GLU A 57 9.75 -6.97 -3.33
CA GLU A 57 9.00 -7.60 -4.41
C GLU A 57 9.93 -8.28 -5.43
N SER A 58 11.11 -7.70 -5.70
CA SER A 58 12.13 -8.36 -6.53
C SER A 58 12.56 -9.71 -5.94
N ASP A 59 12.80 -9.75 -4.63
CA ASP A 59 13.17 -10.97 -3.92
C ASP A 59 12.04 -12.01 -3.94
N ARG A 60 10.79 -11.55 -3.84
CA ARG A 60 9.61 -12.43 -3.86
C ARG A 60 9.34 -13.02 -5.24
N GLU A 61 9.40 -12.21 -6.28
CA GLU A 61 9.03 -12.60 -7.65
C GLU A 61 10.22 -13.14 -8.47
N GLY A 62 11.45 -12.98 -7.99
CA GLY A 62 12.65 -13.41 -8.70
C GLY A 62 12.98 -12.56 -9.94
N ILE A 63 12.43 -11.36 -10.04
CA ILE A 63 12.67 -10.40 -11.12
C ILE A 63 13.12 -9.05 -10.55
N ALA A 64 13.94 -8.32 -11.28
CA ALA A 64 14.35 -6.97 -10.86
C ALA A 64 13.19 -5.97 -11.06
N ILE A 65 12.79 -5.31 -9.98
CA ILE A 65 11.79 -4.24 -10.01
C ILE A 65 12.50 -2.92 -9.73
N ASP A 66 12.33 -1.98 -10.66
CA ASP A 66 12.86 -0.63 -10.52
C ASP A 66 11.97 0.16 -9.54
N PRO A 67 12.53 0.84 -8.52
CA PRO A 67 11.77 1.74 -7.65
C PRO A 67 10.97 2.82 -8.39
N ASP A 68 11.37 3.22 -9.57
CA ASP A 68 10.64 4.20 -10.38
C ASP A 68 9.38 3.62 -11.06
N HIS A 69 9.19 2.31 -10.98
CA HIS A 69 7.94 1.64 -11.33
C HIS A 69 7.05 1.31 -10.13
N VAL A 70 7.37 1.87 -8.96
CA VAL A 70 6.58 1.70 -7.73
C VAL A 70 5.98 3.04 -7.32
N ALA A 71 4.67 3.11 -7.19
CA ALA A 71 3.95 4.25 -6.65
C ALA A 71 3.33 3.91 -5.30
N LEU A 72 3.36 4.86 -4.36
CA LEU A 72 2.69 4.74 -3.08
C LEU A 72 1.30 5.36 -3.16
N THR A 73 0.30 4.67 -2.62
CA THR A 73 -1.09 5.13 -2.62
C THR A 73 -1.62 5.26 -1.20
N ASN A 74 -2.64 6.08 -1.02
CA ASN A 74 -3.38 6.22 0.23
C ASN A 74 -4.41 5.08 0.35
N GLY A 75 -3.91 3.87 0.61
CA GLY A 75 -4.70 2.66 0.69
C GLY A 75 -4.99 2.03 -0.69
N SER A 76 -5.50 0.80 -0.63
CA SER A 76 -5.75 -0.02 -1.81
C SER A 76 -6.81 0.56 -2.75
N MET A 77 -7.82 1.24 -2.23
CA MET A 77 -8.88 1.84 -3.07
C MET A 77 -8.33 2.91 -4.01
N GLN A 78 -7.40 3.75 -3.56
CA GLN A 78 -6.74 4.69 -4.48
C GLN A 78 -5.94 3.94 -5.55
N GLY A 79 -5.25 2.86 -5.17
CA GLY A 79 -4.53 2.02 -6.14
C GLY A 79 -5.46 1.44 -7.20
N VAL A 80 -6.60 0.89 -6.80
CA VAL A 80 -7.64 0.37 -7.72
C VAL A 80 -8.14 1.47 -8.65
N THR A 81 -8.49 2.64 -8.12
CA THR A 81 -8.98 3.77 -8.91
C THR A 81 -7.95 4.23 -9.94
N LEU A 82 -6.72 4.48 -9.53
CA LEU A 82 -5.66 4.92 -10.45
C LEU A 82 -5.34 3.87 -11.51
N THR A 83 -5.39 2.58 -11.16
CA THR A 83 -5.19 1.51 -12.13
C THR A 83 -6.33 1.47 -13.14
N ALA A 84 -7.57 1.57 -12.68
CA ALA A 84 -8.72 1.63 -13.56
C ALA A 84 -8.62 2.85 -14.53
N GLU A 85 -8.36 4.04 -14.02
CA GLU A 85 -8.18 5.25 -14.82
C GLU A 85 -7.06 5.12 -15.85
N ALA A 86 -5.94 4.47 -15.49
CA ALA A 86 -4.81 4.28 -16.40
C ALA A 86 -5.12 3.35 -17.60
N PHE A 87 -6.05 2.40 -17.42
CA PHE A 87 -6.40 1.42 -18.45
C PHE A 87 -7.73 1.69 -19.16
N LEU A 88 -8.55 2.61 -18.63
CA LEU A 88 -9.78 3.01 -19.30
C LEU A 88 -9.46 3.98 -20.44
N VAL A 89 -10.07 3.75 -21.58
CA VAL A 89 -9.91 4.62 -22.77
C VAL A 89 -11.18 5.42 -23.00
N ASP A 90 -11.06 6.74 -22.99
CA ASP A 90 -12.19 7.63 -23.21
C ASP A 90 -12.81 7.40 -24.60
N GLY A 91 -14.13 7.29 -24.62
CA GLY A 91 -14.90 7.10 -25.84
C GLY A 91 -14.96 5.67 -26.39
N GLU A 92 -14.29 4.72 -25.73
CA GLU A 92 -14.34 3.30 -26.07
C GLU A 92 -15.18 2.50 -25.06
N PRO A 93 -15.77 1.36 -25.49
CA PRO A 93 -16.43 0.45 -24.54
C PRO A 93 -15.41 -0.15 -23.60
N ASN A 94 -15.47 0.23 -22.33
CA ASN A 94 -14.60 -0.33 -21.30
C ASN A 94 -15.33 -1.41 -20.51
N ILE A 95 -14.67 -2.54 -20.26
CA ILE A 95 -15.21 -3.66 -19.48
C ILE A 95 -14.30 -3.89 -18.28
N ILE A 96 -14.87 -3.81 -17.09
CA ILE A 96 -14.21 -4.20 -15.84
C ILE A 96 -14.86 -5.49 -15.36
N VAL A 97 -14.06 -6.52 -15.16
CA VAL A 97 -14.52 -7.81 -14.62
C VAL A 97 -14.13 -7.89 -13.15
N THR A 98 -15.11 -8.16 -12.31
CA THR A 98 -14.91 -8.33 -10.86
C THR A 98 -15.46 -9.67 -10.40
N GLU A 99 -15.07 -10.10 -9.22
CA GLU A 99 -15.70 -11.22 -8.53
C GLU A 99 -17.14 -10.86 -8.14
N GLU A 100 -18.02 -11.87 -8.06
CA GLU A 100 -19.40 -11.68 -7.60
C GLU A 100 -19.44 -11.19 -6.14
N LEU A 101 -18.55 -11.76 -5.30
CA LEU A 101 -18.38 -11.37 -3.90
C LEU A 101 -17.09 -10.55 -3.79
N THR A 102 -17.18 -9.29 -4.13
CA THR A 102 -16.05 -8.36 -4.07
C THR A 102 -16.13 -7.44 -2.85
N TYR A 103 -15.06 -6.72 -2.59
CA TYR A 103 -15.00 -5.70 -1.55
C TYR A 103 -15.97 -4.55 -1.87
N SER A 104 -16.70 -4.10 -0.85
CA SER A 104 -17.74 -3.04 -0.94
C SER A 104 -17.13 -1.63 -1.00
#